data_1dbf8fea931d37348e41ce3886901622
#
_entry.id   1dbf8fea931d37348e41ce3886901622
#
_cell.length_a   1.000
_cell.length_b   1.000
_cell.length_c   1.000
_cell.angle_alpha   90.00
_cell.angle_beta   90.00
_cell.angle_gamma   90.00
#
_symmetry.space_group_name_H-M   'P 1'
#
loop_
_entity.id
_entity.type
_entity.pdbx_description
1 polymer ?
#
loop_
_entity_poly.entity_id
_entity_poly.type
_entity_poly.pdbx_seq_one_letter_code
_entity_poly.pdbx_strand_id
1 'polypeptide(L)'
;MGNIQWMYGDEPKNLSDNLKERIRSIFFNETGEEYTLDSISNLPIPKWGGNMLLIDQEEYPAPESILGVLWALPHEESGVRIAAFVLDANQQSCGWGGKAWEHLIEISLSEGKTTIQLEVKAENIRAQGFYKSRGLAVIRHLPNYYSSGIGYEMKGPL
;
A
#
# COMPACT_ATOMS: atom_id res chain seq x y z
N MET A 1 20.79 -8.72 11.88
CA MET A 1 19.35 -8.67 11.86
C MET A 1 18.86 -7.29 12.18
N GLY A 2 18.10 -6.71 11.31
CA GLY A 2 17.52 -5.42 11.54
C GLY A 2 16.36 -5.46 12.52
N ASN A 3 15.95 -4.30 12.98
CA ASN A 3 14.76 -4.14 13.79
C ASN A 3 13.65 -3.63 12.86
N ILE A 4 12.88 -4.55 12.30
CA ILE A 4 11.88 -4.27 11.28
C ILE A 4 10.53 -3.99 11.91
N GLN A 5 9.90 -2.89 11.51
CA GLN A 5 8.57 -2.55 11.98
C GLN A 5 7.86 -1.59 11.04
N TRP A 6 6.54 -1.54 11.16
CA TRP A 6 5.75 -0.51 10.50
C TRP A 6 5.87 0.80 11.25
N MET A 7 6.03 1.89 10.50
CA MET A 7 6.17 3.24 11.01
C MET A 7 5.18 4.13 10.26
N TYR A 8 4.58 5.08 10.96
CA TYR A 8 3.77 6.11 10.30
C TYR A 8 4.66 6.94 9.39
N GLY A 9 4.17 7.20 8.18
CA GLY A 9 4.88 7.99 7.20
C GLY A 9 4.39 9.43 7.12
N ASP A 10 5.18 10.24 6.46
CA ASP A 10 4.79 11.59 6.10
C ASP A 10 4.08 11.58 4.75
N GLU A 11 3.49 12.70 4.36
CA GLU A 11 2.96 12.85 3.00
C GLU A 11 4.06 12.56 1.99
N PRO A 12 3.76 11.83 0.89
CA PRO A 12 4.82 11.44 -0.07
C PRO A 12 5.64 12.62 -0.59
N LYS A 13 5.03 13.79 -0.81
CA LYS A 13 5.74 14.97 -1.29
C LYS A 13 6.85 15.44 -0.35
N ASN A 14 6.76 15.10 0.93
CA ASN A 14 7.73 15.52 1.94
C ASN A 14 8.86 14.52 2.15
N LEU A 15 8.78 13.34 1.51
CA LEU A 15 9.88 12.37 1.57
C LEU A 15 11.07 12.87 0.76
N SER A 16 12.28 12.47 1.16
CA SER A 16 13.48 12.80 0.38
C SER A 16 13.43 12.11 -0.97
N ASP A 17 14.17 12.63 -1.94
CA ASP A 17 14.25 12.02 -3.26
C ASP A 17 14.82 10.61 -3.20
N ASN A 18 15.78 10.36 -2.31
CA ASN A 18 16.34 9.02 -2.14
C ASN A 18 15.30 8.01 -1.66
N LEU A 19 14.44 8.41 -0.71
CA LEU A 19 13.37 7.53 -0.23
C LEU A 19 12.32 7.30 -1.32
N LYS A 20 11.94 8.35 -2.05
CA LYS A 20 11.00 8.23 -3.18
C LYS A 20 11.55 7.29 -4.25
N GLU A 21 12.84 7.39 -4.57
CA GLU A 21 13.47 6.52 -5.56
C GLU A 21 13.44 5.06 -5.11
N ARG A 22 13.70 4.81 -3.83
CA ARG A 22 13.62 3.46 -3.28
C ARG A 22 12.20 2.91 -3.37
N ILE A 23 11.20 3.72 -3.01
CA ILE A 23 9.78 3.33 -3.08
C ILE A 23 9.39 3.04 -4.54
N ARG A 24 9.80 3.89 -5.47
CA ARG A 24 9.57 3.69 -6.89
C ARG A 24 10.14 2.35 -7.36
N SER A 25 11.34 2.03 -6.90
CA SER A 25 12.02 0.77 -7.22
C SER A 25 11.24 -0.44 -6.71
N ILE A 26 10.74 -0.38 -5.47
CA ILE A 26 9.93 -1.46 -4.91
C ILE A 26 8.66 -1.64 -5.73
N PHE A 27 7.97 -0.56 -6.07
CA PHE A 27 6.76 -0.63 -6.89
C PHE A 27 7.04 -1.31 -8.23
N PHE A 28 8.09 -0.90 -8.92
CA PHE A 28 8.42 -1.48 -10.21
C PHE A 28 8.80 -2.96 -10.09
N ASN A 29 9.64 -3.29 -9.13
CA ASN A 29 10.12 -4.66 -8.96
C ASN A 29 9.00 -5.63 -8.60
N GLU A 30 8.03 -5.19 -7.80
CA GLU A 30 6.98 -6.08 -7.30
C GLU A 30 5.69 -6.04 -8.11
N THR A 31 5.41 -4.93 -8.79
CA THR A 31 4.15 -4.79 -9.54
C THR A 31 4.35 -4.54 -11.04
N GLY A 32 5.55 -4.19 -11.47
CA GLY A 32 5.81 -3.82 -12.86
C GLY A 32 5.33 -2.41 -13.22
N GLU A 33 4.75 -1.68 -12.30
CA GLU A 33 4.25 -0.34 -12.56
C GLU A 33 5.36 0.69 -12.42
N GLU A 34 5.53 1.52 -13.45
CA GLU A 34 6.52 2.58 -13.46
C GLU A 34 5.93 3.87 -12.90
N TYR A 35 6.54 4.35 -11.83
CA TYR A 35 6.25 5.67 -11.28
C TYR A 35 7.44 6.59 -11.51
N THR A 36 7.19 7.87 -11.66
CA THR A 36 8.25 8.89 -11.60
C THR A 36 8.32 9.44 -10.18
N LEU A 37 9.37 10.18 -9.87
CA LEU A 37 9.44 10.85 -8.56
C LEU A 37 8.27 11.82 -8.39
N ASP A 38 7.89 12.52 -9.45
CA ASP A 38 6.75 13.43 -9.41
C ASP A 38 5.43 12.69 -9.15
N SER A 39 5.22 11.54 -9.78
CA SER A 39 3.99 10.78 -9.56
C SER A 39 3.92 10.22 -8.14
N ILE A 40 5.05 9.81 -7.56
CA ILE A 40 5.10 9.44 -6.14
C ILE A 40 4.74 10.65 -5.26
N SER A 41 5.37 11.80 -5.53
CA SER A 41 5.15 13.02 -4.75
C SER A 41 3.69 13.47 -4.78
N ASN A 42 3.01 13.25 -5.90
CA ASN A 42 1.64 13.71 -6.10
C ASN A 42 0.57 12.74 -5.60
N LEU A 43 0.95 11.60 -5.06
CA LEU A 43 -0.02 10.71 -4.44
C LEU A 43 -0.64 11.41 -3.23
N PRO A 44 -1.98 11.50 -3.18
CA PRO A 44 -2.66 12.31 -2.15
C PRO A 44 -2.84 11.55 -0.84
N ILE A 45 -1.77 11.02 -0.30
CA ILE A 45 -1.79 10.25 0.93
C ILE A 45 -1.58 11.19 2.11
N PRO A 46 -2.58 11.36 2.98
CA PRO A 46 -2.43 12.25 4.12
C PRO A 46 -1.55 11.62 5.20
N LYS A 47 -1.15 12.45 6.11
CA LYS A 47 -0.42 12.02 7.30
C LYS A 47 -1.43 11.53 8.32
N TRP A 48 -1.62 10.22 8.40
CA TRP A 48 -2.60 9.58 9.29
C TRP A 48 -2.23 8.12 9.51
N GLY A 49 -3.02 7.38 10.30
CA GLY A 49 -2.72 5.99 10.63
C GLY A 49 -2.71 5.01 9.45
N GLY A 50 -3.29 5.37 8.31
CA GLY A 50 -3.25 4.57 7.08
C GLY A 50 -2.08 4.89 6.16
N ASN A 51 -1.14 5.69 6.59
CA ASN A 51 0.09 6.00 5.87
C ASN A 51 1.24 5.35 6.62
N MET A 52 1.75 4.22 6.11
CA MET A 52 2.76 3.44 6.81
C MET A 52 3.89 2.99 5.87
N LEU A 53 5.09 2.97 6.43
CA LEU A 53 6.27 2.41 5.79
C LEU A 53 6.79 1.26 6.64
N LEU A 54 7.13 0.14 6.01
CA LEU A 54 7.85 -0.93 6.70
C LEU A 54 9.33 -0.62 6.60
N ILE A 55 9.98 -0.48 7.74
CA ILE A 55 11.38 -0.03 7.78
C ILE A 55 12.25 -0.94 8.64
N ASP A 56 13.52 -0.93 8.32
CA ASP A 56 14.58 -1.38 9.23
C ASP A 56 15.01 -0.15 10.03
N GLN A 57 14.67 -0.11 11.31
CA GLN A 57 14.93 1.06 12.17
C GLN A 57 16.39 1.38 12.31
N GLU A 58 17.25 0.38 12.26
CA GLU A 58 18.70 0.59 12.44
C GLU A 58 19.31 1.34 11.27
N GLU A 59 18.75 1.16 10.07
CA GLU A 59 19.27 1.78 8.85
C GLU A 59 18.53 3.07 8.46
N TYR A 60 17.32 3.27 8.99
CA TYR A 60 16.52 4.43 8.62
C TYR A 60 17.22 5.74 9.01
N PRO A 61 17.30 6.77 8.14
CA PRO A 61 16.55 6.97 6.89
C PRO A 61 17.32 6.61 5.60
N ALA A 62 18.26 5.68 5.65
CA ALA A 62 18.91 5.23 4.42
C ALA A 62 17.87 4.64 3.45
N PRO A 63 18.02 4.80 2.13
CA PRO A 63 17.02 4.29 1.17
C PRO A 63 16.72 2.81 1.33
N GLU A 64 17.75 1.99 1.53
CA GLU A 64 17.61 0.55 1.69
C GLU A 64 16.85 0.14 2.95
N SER A 65 16.62 1.05 3.88
CA SER A 65 15.83 0.76 5.07
C SER A 65 14.34 0.60 4.76
N ILE A 66 13.88 1.11 3.62
CA ILE A 66 12.47 0.99 3.22
C ILE A 66 12.25 -0.42 2.66
N LEU A 67 11.34 -1.17 3.28
CA LEU A 67 11.05 -2.56 2.95
C LEU A 67 9.63 -2.78 2.49
N GLY A 68 8.78 -1.78 2.59
CA GLY A 68 7.40 -1.88 2.16
C GLY A 68 6.62 -0.61 2.40
N VAL A 69 5.43 -0.55 1.82
CA VAL A 69 4.55 0.61 1.86
C VAL A 69 3.12 0.14 2.00
N LEU A 70 2.37 0.73 2.90
CA LEU A 70 0.92 0.71 2.87
C LEU A 70 0.46 2.16 2.85
N TRP A 71 -0.09 2.59 1.74
CA TRP A 71 -0.62 3.94 1.56
C TRP A 71 -2.10 3.86 1.29
N ALA A 72 -2.88 4.27 2.29
CA ALA A 72 -4.33 4.34 2.21
C ALA A 72 -4.77 5.77 2.51
N LEU A 73 -5.97 6.10 2.04
CA LEU A 73 -6.53 7.42 2.26
C LEU A 73 -8.04 7.30 2.50
N PRO A 74 -8.62 8.24 3.28
CA PRO A 74 -10.07 8.34 3.36
C PRO A 74 -10.63 8.55 1.96
N HIS A 75 -11.73 7.87 1.64
CA HIS A 75 -12.31 7.88 0.32
C HIS A 75 -13.84 7.94 0.45
N GLU A 76 -14.44 8.94 -0.18
CA GLU A 76 -15.84 9.23 0.00
C GLU A 76 -16.16 9.48 1.48
N GLU A 77 -17.42 9.44 1.88
CA GLU A 77 -17.80 9.79 3.24
C GLU A 77 -17.42 8.73 4.27
N SER A 78 -17.59 7.46 3.92
CA SER A 78 -17.42 6.36 4.88
C SER A 78 -16.45 5.28 4.42
N GLY A 79 -15.66 5.55 3.40
CA GLY A 79 -14.74 4.58 2.82
C GLY A 79 -13.28 4.87 3.10
N VAL A 80 -12.46 3.84 2.89
CA VAL A 80 -11.00 3.93 2.83
C VAL A 80 -10.56 3.29 1.53
N ARG A 81 -9.62 3.91 0.84
CA ARG A 81 -9.05 3.35 -0.38
C ARG A 81 -7.56 3.09 -0.17
N ILE A 82 -7.12 1.89 -0.50
CA ILE A 82 -5.69 1.58 -0.53
C ILE A 82 -5.16 1.99 -1.90
N ALA A 83 -4.25 2.96 -1.91
CA ALA A 83 -3.61 3.43 -3.13
C ALA A 83 -2.38 2.59 -3.48
N ALA A 84 -1.66 2.08 -2.47
CA ALA A 84 -0.50 1.23 -2.67
C ALA A 84 -0.30 0.34 -1.45
N PHE A 85 0.01 -0.93 -1.71
CA PHE A 85 0.31 -1.89 -0.65
C PHE A 85 1.31 -2.89 -1.23
N VAL A 86 2.58 -2.65 -0.98
CA VAL A 86 3.66 -3.39 -1.62
C VAL A 86 4.75 -3.69 -0.60
N LEU A 87 5.20 -4.93 -0.57
CA LEU A 87 6.33 -5.36 0.26
C LEU A 87 7.47 -5.81 -0.63
N ASP A 88 8.70 -5.45 -0.26
CA ASP A 88 9.90 -6.00 -0.89
C ASP A 88 9.83 -7.54 -0.81
N ALA A 89 10.36 -8.22 -1.84
CA ALA A 89 10.24 -9.67 -1.96
C ALA A 89 10.72 -10.42 -0.72
N ASN A 90 11.80 -9.93 -0.10
CA ASN A 90 12.38 -10.56 1.09
C ASN A 90 11.48 -10.46 2.33
N GLN A 91 10.48 -9.59 2.31
CA GLN A 91 9.59 -9.39 3.45
C GLN A 91 8.21 -9.99 3.24
N GLN A 92 7.96 -10.56 2.07
CA GLN A 92 6.69 -11.20 1.79
C GLN A 92 6.58 -12.53 2.54
N SER A 93 5.36 -12.94 2.86
CA SER A 93 5.06 -14.19 3.59
C SER A 93 5.66 -14.26 4.99
N CYS A 94 5.98 -13.12 5.59
CA CYS A 94 6.50 -13.03 6.95
C CYS A 94 5.48 -12.48 7.95
N GLY A 95 4.22 -12.26 7.50
CA GLY A 95 3.17 -11.73 8.37
C GLY A 95 3.07 -10.21 8.42
N TRP A 96 3.96 -9.48 7.76
CA TRP A 96 3.95 -8.02 7.79
C TRP A 96 2.69 -7.42 7.15
N GLY A 97 2.22 -8.02 6.06
CA GLY A 97 1.01 -7.54 5.39
C GLY A 97 -0.23 -7.67 6.28
N GLY A 98 -0.35 -8.79 6.99
CA GLY A 98 -1.45 -9.01 7.92
C GLY A 98 -1.45 -8.02 9.07
N LYS A 99 -0.27 -7.71 9.62
CA LYS A 99 -0.15 -6.71 10.70
C LYS A 99 -0.57 -5.33 10.25
N ALA A 100 -0.12 -4.91 9.06
CA ALA A 100 -0.51 -3.61 8.51
C ALA A 100 -2.02 -3.55 8.26
N TRP A 101 -2.59 -4.63 7.72
CA TRP A 101 -4.01 -4.71 7.46
C TRP A 101 -4.83 -4.56 8.75
N GLU A 102 -4.48 -5.30 9.79
CA GLU A 102 -5.17 -5.20 11.08
C GLU A 102 -5.13 -3.79 11.64
N HIS A 103 -3.97 -3.15 11.54
CA HIS A 103 -3.82 -1.77 11.99
C HIS A 103 -4.70 -0.81 11.18
N LEU A 104 -4.71 -0.98 9.85
CA LEU A 104 -5.53 -0.13 8.98
C LEU A 104 -7.03 -0.28 9.30
N ILE A 105 -7.49 -1.52 9.51
CA ILE A 105 -8.88 -1.77 9.89
C ILE A 105 -9.22 -1.06 11.21
N GLU A 106 -8.37 -1.22 12.21
CA GLU A 106 -8.59 -0.63 13.53
C GLU A 106 -8.67 0.89 13.48
N ILE A 107 -7.71 1.54 12.81
CA ILE A 107 -7.71 2.99 12.73
C ILE A 107 -8.87 3.52 11.88
N SER A 108 -9.24 2.79 10.83
CA SER A 108 -10.35 3.19 9.96
C SER A 108 -11.68 3.11 10.69
N LEU A 109 -11.91 2.03 11.44
CA LEU A 109 -13.11 1.90 12.26
C LEU A 109 -13.19 3.00 13.31
N SER A 110 -12.07 3.35 13.94
CA SER A 110 -12.03 4.42 14.94
C SER A 110 -12.39 5.78 14.37
N GLU A 111 -12.23 5.96 13.07
CA GLU A 111 -12.58 7.19 12.36
C GLU A 111 -13.96 7.13 11.69
N GLY A 112 -14.75 6.12 12.01
CA GLY A 112 -16.13 6.00 11.52
C GLY A 112 -16.23 5.46 10.10
N LYS A 113 -15.17 4.88 9.55
CA LYS A 113 -15.22 4.27 8.23
C LYS A 113 -15.88 2.91 8.30
N THR A 114 -16.55 2.51 7.21
CA THR A 114 -17.30 1.26 7.15
C THR A 114 -16.92 0.35 6.00
N THR A 115 -16.22 0.87 4.99
CA THR A 115 -15.84 0.08 3.80
C THR A 115 -14.40 0.34 3.43
N ILE A 116 -13.81 -0.63 2.72
CA ILE A 116 -12.46 -0.53 2.20
C ILE A 116 -12.45 -1.00 0.75
N GLN A 117 -11.71 -0.29 -0.10
CA GLN A 117 -11.59 -0.65 -1.50
C GLN A 117 -10.16 -0.45 -2.02
N LEU A 118 -9.88 -1.11 -3.11
CA LEU A 118 -8.58 -1.03 -3.79
C LEU A 118 -8.71 -1.49 -5.23
N GLU A 119 -7.67 -1.23 -6.01
CA GLU A 119 -7.51 -1.77 -7.35
C GLU A 119 -6.32 -2.73 -7.35
N VAL A 120 -6.43 -3.82 -8.10
CA VAL A 120 -5.39 -4.86 -8.16
C VAL A 120 -5.32 -5.41 -9.58
N LYS A 121 -4.13 -5.81 -10.03
CA LYS A 121 -3.97 -6.45 -11.33
C LYS A 121 -4.68 -7.80 -11.37
N ALA A 122 -5.36 -8.09 -12.49
CA ALA A 122 -6.04 -9.37 -12.67
C ALA A 122 -5.07 -10.55 -12.58
N GLU A 123 -3.81 -10.37 -13.00
CA GLU A 123 -2.80 -11.42 -12.95
C GLU A 123 -2.20 -11.61 -11.54
N ASN A 124 -2.43 -10.69 -10.63
CA ASN A 124 -1.89 -10.79 -9.28
C ASN A 124 -2.81 -11.64 -8.39
N ILE A 125 -2.78 -12.96 -8.63
CA ILE A 125 -3.64 -13.92 -7.92
C ILE A 125 -3.35 -13.94 -6.43
N ARG A 126 -2.09 -13.81 -6.05
CA ARG A 126 -1.69 -13.83 -4.65
C ARG A 126 -2.31 -12.66 -3.86
N ALA A 127 -2.22 -11.45 -4.41
CA ALA A 127 -2.83 -10.29 -3.76
C ALA A 127 -4.35 -10.43 -3.67
N GLN A 128 -4.99 -10.90 -4.74
CA GLN A 128 -6.42 -11.13 -4.72
C GLN A 128 -6.82 -12.12 -3.63
N GLY A 129 -6.05 -13.20 -3.46
CA GLY A 129 -6.29 -14.18 -2.40
C GLY A 129 -6.18 -13.56 -1.01
N PHE A 130 -5.18 -12.72 -0.81
CA PHE A 130 -5.01 -11.98 0.45
C PHE A 130 -6.24 -11.12 0.76
N TYR A 131 -6.73 -10.37 -0.22
CA TYR A 131 -7.88 -9.50 -0.02
C TYR A 131 -9.19 -10.27 0.12
N LYS A 132 -9.38 -11.33 -0.67
CA LYS A 132 -10.58 -12.18 -0.58
C LYS A 132 -10.68 -12.83 0.80
N SER A 133 -9.56 -13.29 1.35
CA SER A 133 -9.55 -13.89 2.69
C SER A 133 -9.93 -12.90 3.79
N ARG A 134 -9.90 -11.62 3.47
CA ARG A 134 -10.24 -10.54 4.40
C ARG A 134 -11.60 -9.90 4.11
N GLY A 135 -12.39 -10.55 3.25
CA GLY A 135 -13.77 -10.14 3.04
C GLY A 135 -14.01 -9.23 1.84
N LEU A 136 -12.97 -8.95 1.03
CA LEU A 136 -13.16 -8.16 -0.18
C LEU A 136 -13.57 -9.05 -1.34
N ALA A 137 -14.37 -8.49 -2.25
CA ALA A 137 -14.76 -9.16 -3.48
C ALA A 137 -14.52 -8.25 -4.67
N VAL A 138 -14.32 -8.84 -5.83
CA VAL A 138 -14.22 -8.09 -7.08
C VAL A 138 -15.60 -7.52 -7.40
N ILE A 139 -15.68 -6.19 -7.51
CA ILE A 139 -16.93 -5.51 -7.81
C ILE A 139 -16.95 -4.90 -9.22
N ARG A 140 -15.78 -4.78 -9.85
CA ARG A 140 -15.68 -4.21 -11.19
C ARG A 140 -14.42 -4.69 -11.88
N HIS A 141 -14.52 -4.92 -13.19
CA HIS A 141 -13.37 -5.15 -14.07
C HIS A 141 -12.93 -3.82 -14.65
N LEU A 142 -11.62 -3.59 -14.70
CA LEU A 142 -11.03 -2.32 -15.15
C LEU A 142 -10.12 -2.61 -16.35
N PRO A 143 -10.70 -2.73 -17.58
CA PRO A 143 -9.88 -2.98 -18.75
C PRO A 143 -8.91 -1.84 -19.01
N ASN A 144 -7.67 -2.18 -19.33
CA ASN A 144 -6.59 -1.20 -19.60
C ASN A 144 -6.30 -0.24 -18.44
N TYR A 145 -6.65 -0.62 -17.22
CA TYR A 145 -6.40 0.21 -16.04
C TYR A 145 -4.91 0.36 -15.75
N TYR A 146 -4.18 -0.76 -15.84
CA TYR A 146 -2.73 -0.75 -15.70
C TYR A 146 -2.08 -0.77 -17.08
N SER A 147 -0.87 -0.22 -17.19
CA SER A 147 -0.11 -0.25 -18.43
C SER A 147 0.15 -1.68 -18.91
N SER A 148 0.18 -2.65 -17.97
CA SER A 148 0.45 -4.06 -18.25
C SER A 148 -0.80 -4.91 -18.40
N GLY A 149 -2.02 -4.34 -18.28
CA GLY A 149 -3.23 -5.12 -18.52
C GLY A 149 -4.43 -4.75 -17.66
N ILE A 150 -5.30 -5.77 -17.48
CA ILE A 150 -6.58 -5.62 -16.80
C ILE A 150 -6.41 -5.52 -15.28
N GLY A 151 -7.19 -4.66 -14.66
CA GLY A 151 -7.29 -4.58 -13.21
C GLY A 151 -8.69 -4.95 -12.72
N TYR A 152 -8.78 -5.16 -11.42
CA TYR A 152 -10.04 -5.36 -10.71
C TYR A 152 -10.16 -4.34 -9.60
N GLU A 153 -11.36 -3.82 -9.42
CA GLU A 153 -11.70 -3.08 -8.20
C GLU A 153 -12.26 -4.07 -7.20
N MET A 154 -11.70 -4.11 -6.00
CA MET A 154 -12.17 -4.95 -4.92
C MET A 154 -12.66 -4.09 -3.77
N LYS A 155 -13.74 -4.51 -3.13
CA LYS A 155 -14.35 -3.77 -2.03
C LYS A 155 -14.96 -4.73 -1.03
N GLY A 156 -15.00 -4.30 0.24
CA GLY A 156 -15.60 -5.07 1.30
C GLY A 156 -15.89 -4.24 2.54
N PRO A 157 -16.55 -4.82 3.53
CA PRO A 157 -16.77 -4.15 4.81
C PRO A 157 -15.48 -4.13 5.64
N LEU A 158 -15.38 -3.12 6.48
CA LEU A 158 -14.34 -3.06 7.50
C LEU A 158 -14.68 -3.95 8.69
#